data_de694e3b362c661c250cdff2d2f49ca4
#
_entry.id   de694e3b362c661c250cdff2d2f49ca4
#
_cell.length_a   1.000
_cell.length_b   1.000
_cell.length_c   1.000
_cell.angle_alpha   90.00
_cell.angle_beta   90.00
_cell.angle_gamma   90.00
#
_symmetry.space_group_name_H-M   'P 1'
#
loop_
_entity.id
_entity.type
_entity.pdbx_description
1 polymer ?
#
loop_
_entity_poly.entity_id
_entity_poly.type
_entity_poly.pdbx_seq_one_letter_code
_entity_poly.pdbx_strand_id
1 'polypeptide(L)'
;MRSLWVFPQNLFLLLILVLDPNQIWCLDPPRPNFVLMMVDDLGIGDLGCYGNKTLKTPHIDSLASQGVKLTHHIAAAPLCSPSRAAFLTGRYPIRSGVYGTGLTMVFLFNAGSGGLPQSELTFASIAQKQGYETALIGKWHLGLNCENRSDPCHHPNKLGFKYFFGIPLTNLRDCHPGHGTVFQFHIYLPIKTFAVVLISTFILYYFGLLPRVFVIGLSSLAAMVTCFLAAFLLVVPYMNCILMRNGEIVEQPFSTMNLTQRMTQEAVDFMERSAEKPFLLLVNFLQVHTALFTSADFRGSSSHGLYGDAVHEVDWSVGQILQTLDRLGLSGNTVVYLTSDQGAHLEEVSATGERHGGSNGIYKAGKSTNFEGGIRVPGLVRWSEKIPPGLELHKPTSNMDLFPTVVQLSRGQLPQDRVIDGRPLVDLLLGESQSSPHEFLFHYCSARLQAVRWSPQHSDSVWKVFYFTPNFYPVNSSGCYHTHVCFCSPNYVTTHNPPLLYDLSLDPSESRPLGPDTEPDYHHIIETMAQAVRDHRASIKPRDSEMSVGKLLPKPWLQPCCSSITQFCQCQRET
;
A
#
# COMPACT_ATOMS: atom_id res chain seq x y z
N MET A 1 24.99 -86.71 29.24
CA MET A 1 23.82 -85.89 29.52
C MET A 1 23.97 -84.59 28.73
N ARG A 2 23.25 -84.47 27.63
CA ARG A 2 23.24 -83.30 26.74
C ARG A 2 21.88 -82.60 26.94
N SER A 3 21.86 -81.38 27.42
CA SER A 3 20.69 -80.52 27.45
C SER A 3 20.68 -79.57 26.28
N LEU A 4 19.77 -79.81 25.35
CA LEU A 4 19.45 -78.87 24.24
C LEU A 4 18.63 -77.74 24.79
N TRP A 5 19.09 -76.49 24.55
CA TRP A 5 18.29 -75.27 24.68
C TRP A 5 17.55 -75.02 23.36
N VAL A 6 16.23 -75.14 23.37
CA VAL A 6 15.34 -74.75 22.27
C VAL A 6 14.98 -73.27 22.46
N PHE A 7 15.41 -72.38 21.57
CA PHE A 7 14.93 -71.00 21.49
C PHE A 7 13.58 -71.02 20.75
N PRO A 8 12.58 -70.31 21.20
CA PRO A 8 11.31 -70.21 20.46
C PRO A 8 11.44 -69.21 19.31
N GLN A 9 11.41 -69.70 18.07
CA GLN A 9 11.37 -68.94 16.80
C GLN A 9 10.08 -68.15 16.60
N ASN A 10 9.17 -68.09 17.55
CA ASN A 10 7.87 -67.44 17.36
C ASN A 10 7.78 -66.00 17.88
N LEU A 11 8.87 -65.38 18.37
CA LEU A 11 8.85 -63.98 18.84
C LEU A 11 9.21 -62.94 17.76
N PHE A 12 9.75 -63.42 16.62
CA PHE A 12 10.12 -62.51 15.50
C PHE A 12 8.97 -62.29 14.49
N LEU A 13 7.95 -63.17 14.48
CA LEU A 13 6.79 -63.03 13.59
C LEU A 13 5.67 -62.13 14.15
N LEU A 14 5.68 -61.81 15.45
CA LEU A 14 4.65 -60.95 16.06
C LEU A 14 4.99 -59.44 15.99
N LEU A 15 6.23 -59.04 15.62
CA LEU A 15 6.61 -57.63 15.45
C LEU A 15 6.44 -57.10 14.03
N ILE A 16 6.13 -57.96 13.05
CA ILE A 16 5.94 -57.57 11.63
C ILE A 16 4.45 -57.36 11.30
N LEU A 17 3.51 -57.75 12.17
CA LEU A 17 2.06 -57.67 11.92
C LEU A 17 1.36 -56.44 12.51
N VAL A 18 2.07 -55.45 13.02
CA VAL A 18 1.47 -54.20 13.57
C VAL A 18 1.81 -52.97 12.76
N LEU A 19 2.57 -53.07 11.69
CA LEU A 19 2.71 -51.98 10.75
C LEU A 19 1.82 -52.26 9.52
N ASP A 20 0.58 -51.80 9.59
CA ASP A 20 -0.32 -51.71 8.43
C ASP A 20 0.39 -50.89 7.34
N PRO A 21 0.76 -51.50 6.19
CA PRO A 21 1.43 -50.74 5.11
C PRO A 21 0.54 -49.64 4.52
N ASN A 22 -0.74 -49.55 4.89
CA ASN A 22 -1.69 -48.51 4.48
C ASN A 22 -1.80 -47.37 5.49
N GLN A 23 -1.12 -47.43 6.64
CA GLN A 23 -0.85 -46.24 7.46
C GLN A 23 0.45 -45.56 7.05
N ILE A 24 0.66 -45.33 5.76
CA ILE A 24 1.43 -44.15 5.32
C ILE A 24 0.52 -43.00 5.72
N TRP A 25 0.82 -42.38 6.84
CA TRP A 25 0.33 -41.08 7.19
C TRP A 25 0.69 -40.21 5.98
N CYS A 26 -0.29 -39.89 5.14
CA CYS A 26 -0.19 -38.76 4.26
C CYS A 26 0.01 -37.54 5.17
N LEU A 27 1.25 -37.32 5.58
CA LEU A 27 1.63 -36.03 6.16
C LEU A 27 1.27 -35.03 5.09
N ASP A 28 0.17 -34.35 5.32
CA ASP A 28 -0.20 -33.20 4.49
C ASP A 28 1.06 -32.37 4.27
N PRO A 29 1.40 -32.01 3.02
CA PRO A 29 2.61 -31.24 2.77
C PRO A 29 2.61 -30.00 3.66
N PRO A 30 3.75 -29.62 4.24
CA PRO A 30 3.82 -28.50 5.16
C PRO A 30 3.28 -27.23 4.48
N ARG A 31 2.41 -26.52 5.19
CA ARG A 31 1.87 -25.25 4.72
C ARG A 31 3.01 -24.22 4.64
N PRO A 32 3.12 -23.43 3.56
CA PRO A 32 4.21 -22.47 3.44
C PRO A 32 4.10 -21.32 4.42
N ASN A 33 5.22 -20.77 4.85
CA ASN A 33 5.28 -19.47 5.47
C ASN A 33 5.06 -18.37 4.42
N PHE A 34 4.69 -17.19 4.88
CA PHE A 34 4.56 -16.01 4.03
C PHE A 34 5.41 -14.86 4.58
N VAL A 35 6.26 -14.30 3.73
CA VAL A 35 6.94 -13.02 3.95
C VAL A 35 6.52 -12.08 2.83
N LEU A 36 5.67 -11.14 3.18
CA LEU A 36 5.07 -10.18 2.27
C LEU A 36 5.66 -8.81 2.54
N MET A 37 6.22 -8.17 1.52
CA MET A 37 6.89 -6.88 1.63
C MET A 37 6.23 -5.87 0.71
N MET A 38 5.81 -4.73 1.26
CA MET A 38 5.22 -3.63 0.51
C MET A 38 6.01 -2.36 0.77
N VAL A 39 6.54 -1.75 -0.29
CA VAL A 39 7.27 -0.49 -0.23
C VAL A 39 6.30 0.66 -0.53
N ASP A 40 6.42 1.77 0.16
CA ASP A 40 5.54 2.94 0.00
C ASP A 40 6.08 3.86 -1.10
N ASP A 41 5.27 4.18 -2.10
CA ASP A 41 5.62 5.07 -3.23
C ASP A 41 6.80 4.61 -4.11
N LEU A 42 7.17 3.33 -4.11
CA LEU A 42 8.27 2.84 -4.93
C LEU A 42 7.86 2.71 -6.40
N GLY A 43 8.54 3.43 -7.27
CA GLY A 43 8.33 3.31 -8.71
C GLY A 43 8.93 2.04 -9.30
N ILE A 44 8.24 1.47 -10.29
CA ILE A 44 8.76 0.30 -11.02
C ILE A 44 10.10 0.59 -11.71
N GLY A 45 10.33 1.86 -12.12
CA GLY A 45 11.57 2.33 -12.72
C GLY A 45 12.72 2.56 -11.75
N ASP A 46 12.53 2.33 -10.43
CA ASP A 46 13.58 2.51 -9.43
C ASP A 46 14.43 1.25 -9.22
N LEU A 47 13.96 0.09 -9.68
CA LEU A 47 14.59 -1.19 -9.42
C LEU A 47 15.48 -1.66 -10.59
N GLY A 48 16.65 -2.24 -10.25
CA GLY A 48 17.59 -2.81 -11.23
C GLY A 48 16.97 -3.91 -12.07
N CYS A 49 16.22 -4.84 -11.47
CA CYS A 49 15.54 -5.93 -12.16
C CYS A 49 14.43 -5.47 -13.13
N TYR A 50 13.96 -4.23 -13.03
CA TYR A 50 13.05 -3.59 -13.99
C TYR A 50 13.76 -2.59 -14.93
N GLY A 51 15.10 -2.59 -14.95
CA GLY A 51 15.91 -1.89 -15.96
C GLY A 51 16.61 -0.62 -15.48
N ASN A 52 16.56 -0.26 -14.19
CA ASN A 52 17.36 0.83 -13.66
C ASN A 52 18.84 0.44 -13.61
N LYS A 53 19.69 1.25 -14.26
CA LYS A 53 21.15 0.97 -14.32
C LYS A 53 21.95 1.79 -13.33
N THR A 54 21.36 2.81 -12.72
CA THR A 54 22.04 3.83 -11.92
C THR A 54 21.71 3.75 -10.43
N LEU A 55 20.50 3.34 -10.06
CA LEU A 55 20.10 3.01 -8.69
C LEU A 55 20.29 1.52 -8.44
N LYS A 56 21.06 1.17 -7.43
CA LYS A 56 21.46 -0.23 -7.16
C LYS A 56 20.55 -0.87 -6.12
N THR A 57 19.95 -2.02 -6.48
CA THR A 57 19.06 -2.79 -5.61
C THR A 57 19.42 -4.27 -5.61
N PRO A 58 20.67 -4.64 -5.20
CA PRO A 58 21.21 -5.99 -5.38
C PRO A 58 20.40 -7.08 -4.68
N HIS A 59 19.83 -6.82 -3.52
CA HIS A 59 19.04 -7.82 -2.77
C HIS A 59 17.66 -8.03 -3.40
N ILE A 60 16.99 -6.94 -3.82
CA ILE A 60 15.72 -7.01 -4.56
C ILE A 60 15.94 -7.65 -5.95
N ASP A 61 17.03 -7.31 -6.63
CA ASP A 61 17.39 -7.91 -7.92
C ASP A 61 17.70 -9.40 -7.78
N SER A 62 18.34 -9.81 -6.66
CA SER A 62 18.54 -11.22 -6.32
C SER A 62 17.22 -11.95 -6.08
N LEU A 63 16.27 -11.32 -5.36
CA LEU A 63 14.93 -11.89 -5.18
C LEU A 63 14.25 -12.13 -6.53
N ALA A 64 14.33 -11.18 -7.46
CA ALA A 64 13.78 -11.32 -8.81
C ALA A 64 14.44 -12.45 -9.60
N SER A 65 15.78 -12.57 -9.54
CA SER A 65 16.53 -13.61 -10.27
C SER A 65 16.32 -15.02 -9.70
N GLN A 66 16.02 -15.13 -8.41
CA GLN A 66 15.73 -16.40 -7.73
C GLN A 66 14.25 -16.79 -7.77
N GLY A 67 13.40 -15.98 -8.35
CA GLY A 67 11.95 -16.20 -8.38
C GLY A 67 11.31 -15.77 -9.69
N VAL A 68 10.13 -15.20 -9.59
CA VAL A 68 9.31 -14.70 -10.71
C VAL A 68 9.21 -13.19 -10.65
N LYS A 69 9.41 -12.56 -11.81
CA LYS A 69 9.15 -11.15 -12.05
C LYS A 69 7.82 -10.98 -12.80
N LEU A 70 6.86 -10.28 -12.19
CA LEU A 70 5.59 -9.92 -12.80
C LEU A 70 5.76 -8.57 -13.50
N THR A 71 5.85 -8.57 -14.81
CA THR A 71 6.14 -7.34 -15.57
C THR A 71 4.89 -6.47 -15.78
N HIS A 72 3.70 -7.03 -15.52
CA HIS A 72 2.41 -6.37 -15.70
C HIS A 72 1.56 -6.50 -14.42
N HIS A 73 2.14 -6.11 -13.28
CA HIS A 73 1.50 -6.17 -11.96
C HIS A 73 0.88 -4.84 -11.59
N ILE A 74 -0.39 -4.86 -11.18
CA ILE A 74 -1.23 -3.66 -11.07
C ILE A 74 -1.71 -3.45 -9.63
N ALA A 75 -1.42 -2.27 -9.07
CA ALA A 75 -2.04 -1.81 -7.84
C ALA A 75 -3.54 -1.53 -8.07
N ALA A 76 -4.38 -1.93 -7.13
CA ALA A 76 -5.84 -1.78 -7.25
C ALA A 76 -6.31 -0.31 -7.17
N ALA A 77 -5.48 0.57 -6.62
CA ALA A 77 -5.74 1.99 -6.53
C ALA A 77 -4.41 2.77 -6.55
N PRO A 78 -4.41 4.02 -7.06
CA PRO A 78 -3.20 4.82 -7.20
C PRO A 78 -2.83 5.61 -5.93
N LEU A 79 -3.33 5.20 -4.75
CA LEU A 79 -3.11 5.87 -3.47
C LEU A 79 -3.07 4.87 -2.31
N CYS A 80 -2.28 5.20 -1.27
CA CYS A 80 -1.91 4.30 -0.17
C CYS A 80 -3.10 3.61 0.52
N SER A 81 -4.00 4.36 1.20
CA SER A 81 -5.08 3.75 1.99
C SER A 81 -6.00 2.85 1.16
N PRO A 82 -6.53 3.30 0.00
CA PRO A 82 -7.37 2.42 -0.82
C PRO A 82 -6.60 1.23 -1.41
N SER A 83 -5.33 1.40 -1.82
CA SER A 83 -4.53 0.29 -2.33
C SER A 83 -4.24 -0.77 -1.26
N ARG A 84 -3.86 -0.33 -0.05
CA ARG A 84 -3.62 -1.23 1.10
C ARG A 84 -4.86 -1.97 1.54
N ALA A 85 -6.04 -1.32 1.53
CA ALA A 85 -7.32 -1.98 1.80
C ALA A 85 -7.61 -3.08 0.76
N ALA A 86 -7.42 -2.79 -0.53
CA ALA A 86 -7.62 -3.75 -1.60
C ALA A 86 -6.65 -4.93 -1.53
N PHE A 87 -5.37 -4.66 -1.25
CA PHE A 87 -4.33 -5.68 -1.04
C PHE A 87 -4.70 -6.67 0.08
N LEU A 88 -5.14 -6.15 1.24
CA LEU A 88 -5.50 -6.99 2.38
C LEU A 88 -6.76 -7.82 2.19
N THR A 89 -7.73 -7.32 1.40
CA THR A 89 -9.08 -7.90 1.29
C THR A 89 -9.37 -8.58 -0.04
N GLY A 90 -8.52 -8.39 -1.06
CA GLY A 90 -8.75 -8.87 -2.42
C GLY A 90 -9.92 -8.21 -3.12
N ARG A 91 -10.34 -6.99 -2.70
CA ARG A 91 -11.53 -6.31 -3.18
C ARG A 91 -11.25 -4.88 -3.58
N TYR A 92 -11.89 -4.39 -4.63
CA TYR A 92 -11.80 -2.98 -4.97
C TYR A 92 -12.21 -2.08 -3.80
N PRO A 93 -11.54 -0.92 -3.61
CA PRO A 93 -11.83 0.01 -2.50
C PRO A 93 -13.29 0.45 -2.44
N ILE A 94 -13.96 0.57 -3.58
CA ILE A 94 -15.38 0.92 -3.66
C ILE A 94 -16.29 -0.11 -2.97
N ARG A 95 -15.86 -1.38 -2.86
CA ARG A 95 -16.62 -2.44 -2.19
C ARG A 95 -16.42 -2.45 -0.67
N SER A 96 -15.23 -2.06 -0.20
CA SER A 96 -14.91 -2.01 1.23
C SER A 96 -15.33 -0.70 1.90
N GLY A 97 -15.61 0.35 1.12
CA GLY A 97 -15.86 1.70 1.60
C GLY A 97 -14.58 2.53 1.80
N VAL A 98 -13.39 1.97 1.59
CA VAL A 98 -12.12 2.68 1.77
C VAL A 98 -11.75 3.44 0.49
N TYR A 99 -12.53 4.46 0.18
CA TYR A 99 -12.31 5.35 -0.96
C TYR A 99 -12.56 6.80 -0.55
N GLY A 100 -11.81 7.73 -1.17
CA GLY A 100 -11.89 9.15 -0.87
C GLY A 100 -13.15 9.83 -1.41
N THR A 101 -13.50 10.96 -0.79
CA THR A 101 -14.56 11.83 -1.26
C THR A 101 -14.02 13.27 -1.36
N GLY A 102 -14.17 13.90 -2.53
CA GLY A 102 -13.69 15.27 -2.75
C GLY A 102 -12.15 15.36 -2.87
N LEU A 103 -11.55 16.23 -2.06
CA LEU A 103 -10.11 16.53 -2.10
C LEU A 103 -9.27 15.64 -1.17
N THR A 104 -9.89 14.88 -0.26
CA THR A 104 -9.18 13.97 0.64
C THR A 104 -9.41 12.55 0.19
N MET A 105 -8.31 11.85 -0.10
CA MET A 105 -8.34 10.53 -0.72
C MET A 105 -7.57 9.46 0.09
N VAL A 106 -7.03 9.84 1.25
CA VAL A 106 -6.33 8.98 2.22
C VAL A 106 -6.66 9.42 3.65
N PHE A 107 -6.41 8.57 4.64
CA PHE A 107 -6.54 8.98 6.04
C PHE A 107 -5.42 9.96 6.43
N LEU A 108 -5.77 11.05 7.14
CA LEU A 108 -4.85 12.12 7.53
C LEU A 108 -4.68 12.27 9.04
N PHE A 109 -5.51 11.61 9.84
CA PHE A 109 -5.48 11.74 11.30
C PHE A 109 -5.69 10.39 12.00
N ASN A 110 -4.88 10.12 13.03
CA ASN A 110 -5.11 9.00 13.94
C ASN A 110 -6.41 9.15 14.74
N ALA A 111 -6.83 10.38 14.97
CA ALA A 111 -8.05 10.73 15.68
C ALA A 111 -9.30 10.73 14.79
N GLY A 112 -9.22 10.26 13.54
CA GLY A 112 -10.39 10.00 12.70
C GLY A 112 -11.13 8.73 13.15
N SER A 113 -12.42 8.60 12.78
CA SER A 113 -13.22 7.40 13.07
C SER A 113 -13.41 6.48 11.87
N GLY A 114 -12.81 6.80 10.71
CA GLY A 114 -12.84 5.95 9.54
C GLY A 114 -11.65 5.01 9.49
N GLY A 115 -11.82 3.89 8.82
CA GLY A 115 -10.77 2.88 8.63
C GLY A 115 -11.25 1.67 7.86
N LEU A 116 -10.45 0.61 7.80
CA LEU A 116 -10.88 -0.66 7.23
C LEU A 116 -11.94 -1.28 8.14
N PRO A 117 -13.20 -1.46 7.68
CA PRO A 117 -14.27 -1.98 8.53
C PRO A 117 -13.96 -3.37 9.08
N GLN A 118 -14.30 -3.64 10.34
CA GLN A 118 -14.16 -4.97 10.96
C GLN A 118 -14.95 -6.07 10.24
N SER A 119 -15.98 -5.69 9.49
CA SER A 119 -16.74 -6.62 8.65
C SER A 119 -15.94 -7.13 7.45
N GLU A 120 -14.83 -6.46 7.08
CA GLU A 120 -13.94 -6.95 6.03
C GLU A 120 -13.04 -8.06 6.57
N LEU A 121 -12.80 -9.06 5.73
CA LEU A 121 -11.87 -10.15 6.02
C LEU A 121 -10.54 -9.87 5.31
N THR A 122 -9.45 -9.91 6.06
CA THR A 122 -8.10 -9.83 5.51
C THR A 122 -7.53 -11.23 5.30
N PHE A 123 -6.55 -11.37 4.42
CA PHE A 123 -5.82 -12.63 4.30
C PHE A 123 -5.17 -13.04 5.63
N ALA A 124 -4.73 -12.06 6.45
CA ALA A 124 -4.16 -12.34 7.77
C ALA A 124 -5.20 -12.93 8.73
N SER A 125 -6.46 -12.43 8.71
CA SER A 125 -7.52 -12.97 9.55
C SER A 125 -7.89 -14.41 9.18
N ILE A 126 -7.81 -14.76 7.89
CA ILE A 126 -8.06 -16.14 7.43
C ILE A 126 -6.85 -17.03 7.79
N ALA A 127 -5.62 -16.58 7.52
CA ALA A 127 -4.42 -17.33 7.90
C ALA A 127 -4.37 -17.58 9.43
N GLN A 128 -4.70 -16.57 10.25
CA GLN A 128 -4.78 -16.71 11.70
C GLN A 128 -5.74 -17.82 12.12
N LYS A 129 -6.93 -17.91 11.49
CA LYS A 129 -7.90 -19.00 11.74
C LYS A 129 -7.36 -20.37 11.33
N GLN A 130 -6.41 -20.42 10.39
CA GLN A 130 -5.69 -21.63 10.00
C GLN A 130 -4.47 -21.95 10.89
N GLY A 131 -4.30 -21.22 12.01
CA GLY A 131 -3.23 -21.46 12.98
C GLY A 131 -1.89 -20.81 12.66
N TYR A 132 -1.86 -19.83 11.76
CA TYR A 132 -0.65 -19.06 11.51
C TYR A 132 -0.36 -18.08 12.65
N GLU A 133 0.93 -17.89 12.96
CA GLU A 133 1.39 -16.71 13.66
C GLU A 133 1.44 -15.55 12.66
N THR A 134 0.80 -14.41 12.98
CA THR A 134 0.62 -13.30 12.04
C THR A 134 1.18 -12.00 12.58
N ALA A 135 2.00 -11.31 11.79
CA ALA A 135 2.59 -10.03 12.16
C ALA A 135 2.46 -9.00 11.04
N LEU A 136 2.28 -7.74 11.45
CA LEU A 136 2.45 -6.57 10.61
C LEU A 136 3.51 -5.67 11.22
N ILE A 137 4.53 -5.32 10.43
CA ILE A 137 5.59 -4.41 10.82
C ILE A 137 5.64 -3.26 9.84
N GLY A 138 5.58 -2.02 10.36
CA GLY A 138 5.64 -0.81 9.56
C GLY A 138 4.31 -0.04 9.44
N LYS A 139 4.01 0.47 8.25
CA LYS A 139 2.86 1.34 7.98
C LYS A 139 1.54 0.58 7.92
N TRP A 140 0.54 1.06 8.69
CA TRP A 140 -0.83 0.54 8.61
C TRP A 140 -1.72 1.35 7.66
N HIS A 141 -1.98 2.61 7.98
CA HIS A 141 -2.72 3.61 7.18
C HIS A 141 -4.19 3.25 6.86
N LEU A 142 -4.85 2.47 7.72
CA LEU A 142 -6.24 2.02 7.53
C LEU A 142 -7.14 2.31 8.74
N GLY A 143 -6.86 3.38 9.47
CA GLY A 143 -7.62 3.81 10.64
C GLY A 143 -7.18 3.14 11.94
N LEU A 144 -7.72 3.60 13.06
CA LEU A 144 -7.38 3.10 14.39
C LEU A 144 -8.62 2.88 15.25
N ASN A 145 -9.33 3.93 15.62
CA ASN A 145 -10.46 3.90 16.55
C ASN A 145 -11.79 4.13 15.85
N CYS A 146 -12.90 3.60 16.37
CA CYS A 146 -14.27 3.85 15.89
C CYS A 146 -14.99 4.92 16.71
N GLU A 147 -15.40 4.59 17.94
CA GLU A 147 -16.25 5.45 18.76
C GLU A 147 -15.49 6.19 19.87
N ASN A 148 -14.51 5.53 20.46
CA ASN A 148 -13.69 6.08 21.54
C ASN A 148 -12.29 5.44 21.56
N ARG A 149 -11.39 5.93 22.40
CA ARG A 149 -10.01 5.46 22.52
C ARG A 149 -9.86 4.00 22.98
N SER A 150 -10.89 3.46 23.60
CA SER A 150 -10.90 2.07 24.08
C SER A 150 -11.51 1.11 23.06
N ASP A 151 -11.93 1.62 21.90
CA ASP A 151 -12.48 0.83 20.79
C ASP A 151 -11.56 0.90 19.55
N PRO A 152 -10.42 0.20 19.58
CA PRO A 152 -9.47 0.17 18.45
C PRO A 152 -9.94 -0.76 17.34
N CYS A 153 -11.13 -0.55 16.79
CA CYS A 153 -11.82 -1.40 15.84
C CYS A 153 -11.09 -1.58 14.51
N HIS A 154 -10.34 -0.55 14.06
CA HIS A 154 -9.57 -0.59 12.83
C HIS A 154 -8.09 -0.94 13.05
N HIS A 155 -7.68 -1.22 14.29
CA HIS A 155 -6.31 -1.58 14.61
C HIS A 155 -5.91 -2.92 13.97
N PRO A 156 -4.66 -3.12 13.52
CA PRO A 156 -4.19 -4.38 12.91
C PRO A 156 -4.51 -5.62 13.73
N ASN A 157 -4.41 -5.56 15.07
CA ASN A 157 -4.74 -6.69 15.94
C ASN A 157 -6.23 -7.10 15.89
N LYS A 158 -7.14 -6.25 15.42
CA LYS A 158 -8.56 -6.57 15.21
C LYS A 158 -8.83 -7.14 13.81
N LEU A 159 -7.85 -7.03 12.92
CA LEU A 159 -7.95 -7.38 11.51
C LEU A 159 -7.00 -8.54 11.14
N GLY A 160 -6.66 -9.38 12.12
CA GLY A 160 -6.01 -10.67 11.91
C GLY A 160 -4.50 -10.70 12.15
N PHE A 161 -3.88 -9.61 12.58
CA PHE A 161 -2.46 -9.61 12.96
C PHE A 161 -2.33 -9.79 14.48
N LYS A 162 -1.69 -10.85 14.94
CA LYS A 162 -1.43 -11.09 16.37
C LYS A 162 -0.38 -10.14 16.93
N TYR A 163 0.56 -9.73 16.07
CA TYR A 163 1.65 -8.81 16.42
C TYR A 163 1.64 -7.62 15.47
N PHE A 164 1.81 -6.44 16.02
CA PHE A 164 1.98 -5.18 15.30
C PHE A 164 3.11 -4.35 15.90
N PHE A 165 4.05 -3.90 15.07
CA PHE A 165 5.03 -2.88 15.40
C PHE A 165 5.12 -1.88 14.24
N GLY A 166 4.71 -0.63 14.46
CA GLY A 166 4.71 0.34 13.37
C GLY A 166 3.88 1.59 13.63
N ILE A 167 3.66 2.33 12.56
CA ILE A 167 2.89 3.57 12.61
C ILE A 167 1.44 3.32 12.13
N PRO A 168 0.44 3.73 12.90
CA PRO A 168 -0.96 3.51 12.53
C PRO A 168 -1.44 4.38 11.36
N LEU A 169 -0.76 5.49 11.08
CA LEU A 169 -1.06 6.40 9.98
C LEU A 169 -0.04 6.22 8.83
N THR A 170 0.61 7.28 8.43
CA THR A 170 1.66 7.31 7.41
C THR A 170 2.81 8.22 7.84
N ASN A 171 3.91 8.14 7.13
CA ASN A 171 5.03 9.06 7.30
C ASN A 171 4.63 10.44 6.76
N LEU A 172 4.31 11.38 7.66
CA LEU A 172 3.95 12.74 7.29
C LEU A 172 5.16 13.68 7.39
N ARG A 173 5.21 14.72 6.54
CA ARG A 173 6.21 15.79 6.64
C ARG A 173 6.22 16.44 8.02
N ASP A 174 5.06 16.55 8.65
CA ASP A 174 4.87 17.07 10.00
C ASP A 174 5.62 16.27 11.08
N CYS A 175 5.97 15.01 10.81
CA CYS A 175 6.75 14.18 11.71
C CYS A 175 8.27 14.46 11.67
N HIS A 176 8.72 15.30 10.74
CA HIS A 176 10.12 15.60 10.51
C HIS A 176 10.37 17.11 10.62
N PRO A 177 11.03 17.59 11.67
CA PRO A 177 11.33 19.01 11.83
C PRO A 177 12.03 19.59 10.58
N GLY A 178 11.51 20.71 10.07
CA GLY A 178 12.07 21.39 8.89
C GLY A 178 11.56 20.91 7.53
N HIS A 179 10.73 19.87 7.44
CA HIS A 179 10.20 19.34 6.17
C HIS A 179 8.84 19.93 5.76
N GLY A 180 8.30 20.88 6.54
CA GLY A 180 7.01 21.51 6.25
C GLY A 180 5.82 20.70 6.75
N THR A 181 4.66 20.88 6.13
CA THR A 181 3.41 20.21 6.53
C THR A 181 2.63 19.72 5.33
N VAL A 182 1.93 18.60 5.48
CA VAL A 182 0.97 18.10 4.47
C VAL A 182 -0.27 18.98 4.36
N PHE A 183 -0.53 19.84 5.35
CA PHE A 183 -1.67 20.77 5.37
C PHE A 183 -1.37 22.11 4.69
N GLN A 184 -0.25 22.27 4.03
CA GLN A 184 0.23 23.51 3.43
C GLN A 184 -0.85 24.20 2.56
N PHE A 185 -1.49 23.44 1.67
CA PHE A 185 -2.56 23.99 0.79
C PHE A 185 -3.75 24.53 1.58
N HIS A 186 -4.18 23.80 2.62
CA HIS A 186 -5.33 24.16 3.46
C HIS A 186 -5.05 25.33 4.40
N ILE A 187 -3.79 25.67 4.63
CA ILE A 187 -3.36 26.74 5.53
C ILE A 187 -2.99 28.00 4.76
N TYR A 188 -2.29 27.89 3.66
CA TYR A 188 -1.88 29.07 2.87
C TYR A 188 -3.05 29.81 2.24
N LEU A 189 -4.06 29.10 1.74
CA LEU A 189 -5.20 29.76 1.11
C LEU A 189 -5.99 30.63 2.09
N PRO A 190 -6.40 30.17 3.29
CA PRO A 190 -7.00 31.02 4.31
C PRO A 190 -6.12 32.21 4.72
N ILE A 191 -4.82 32.00 4.96
CA ILE A 191 -3.89 33.08 5.35
C ILE A 191 -3.83 34.16 4.28
N LYS A 192 -3.68 33.78 3.00
CA LYS A 192 -3.70 34.75 1.88
C LYS A 192 -5.02 35.51 1.81
N THR A 193 -6.15 34.81 1.95
CA THR A 193 -7.48 35.43 1.94
C THR A 193 -7.63 36.42 3.08
N PHE A 194 -7.22 36.04 4.30
CA PHE A 194 -7.25 36.96 5.45
C PHE A 194 -6.32 38.16 5.26
N ALA A 195 -5.13 37.97 4.73
CA ALA A 195 -4.22 39.08 4.42
C ALA A 195 -4.84 40.08 3.43
N VAL A 196 -5.47 39.59 2.35
CA VAL A 196 -6.18 40.46 1.38
C VAL A 196 -7.35 41.18 2.06
N VAL A 197 -8.15 40.48 2.86
CA VAL A 197 -9.28 41.09 3.59
C VAL A 197 -8.79 42.18 4.55
N LEU A 198 -7.72 41.93 5.31
CA LEU A 198 -7.13 42.93 6.21
C LEU A 198 -6.61 44.15 5.47
N ILE A 199 -5.83 43.95 4.40
CA ILE A 199 -5.31 45.06 3.59
C ILE A 199 -6.46 45.89 3.03
N SER A 200 -7.49 45.25 2.47
CA SER A 200 -8.67 45.91 1.94
C SER A 200 -9.44 46.69 3.04
N THR A 201 -9.54 46.13 4.21
CA THR A 201 -10.20 46.74 5.38
C THR A 201 -9.44 47.98 5.83
N PHE A 202 -8.10 47.95 5.91
CA PHE A 202 -7.27 49.11 6.25
C PHE A 202 -7.35 50.21 5.20
N ILE A 203 -7.38 49.83 3.91
CA ILE A 203 -7.54 50.79 2.80
C ILE A 203 -8.89 51.52 2.92
N LEU A 204 -9.99 50.77 3.13
CA LEU A 204 -11.31 51.33 3.28
C LEU A 204 -11.44 52.26 4.52
N TYR A 205 -10.78 51.87 5.62
CA TYR A 205 -10.67 52.70 6.80
C TYR A 205 -9.91 54.00 6.55
N TYR A 206 -8.77 53.91 5.84
CA TYR A 206 -7.97 55.12 5.47
C TYR A 206 -8.79 56.12 4.67
N PHE A 207 -9.65 55.67 3.77
CA PHE A 207 -10.55 56.50 3.01
C PHE A 207 -11.84 56.91 3.78
N GLY A 208 -11.96 56.58 5.06
CA GLY A 208 -13.12 56.95 5.90
C GLY A 208 -14.39 56.17 5.56
N LEU A 209 -14.29 55.09 4.77
CA LEU A 209 -15.44 54.29 4.33
C LEU A 209 -15.86 53.21 5.35
N LEU A 210 -15.00 52.89 6.33
CA LEU A 210 -15.27 51.91 7.37
C LEU A 210 -15.03 52.49 8.76
N PRO A 211 -15.95 52.21 9.75
CA PRO A 211 -15.76 52.56 11.16
C PRO A 211 -14.60 51.81 11.79
N ARG A 212 -13.90 52.43 12.74
CA ARG A 212 -12.76 51.86 13.46
C ARG A 212 -13.08 50.53 14.14
N VAL A 213 -14.33 50.31 14.59
CA VAL A 213 -14.77 49.07 15.23
C VAL A 213 -14.66 47.86 14.31
N PHE A 214 -14.96 48.02 13.00
CA PHE A 214 -14.82 46.95 12.01
C PHE A 214 -13.38 46.57 11.78
N VAL A 215 -12.47 47.52 11.73
CA VAL A 215 -11.02 47.28 11.57
C VAL A 215 -10.50 46.47 12.76
N ILE A 216 -10.86 46.86 13.98
CA ILE A 216 -10.45 46.17 15.20
C ILE A 216 -11.03 44.73 15.20
N GLY A 217 -12.34 44.59 14.89
CA GLY A 217 -13.02 43.28 14.87
C GLY A 217 -12.39 42.31 13.86
N LEU A 218 -12.17 42.74 12.61
CA LEU A 218 -11.58 41.90 11.57
C LEU A 218 -10.09 41.59 11.85
N SER A 219 -9.33 42.54 12.39
CA SER A 219 -7.93 42.29 12.78
C SER A 219 -7.83 41.29 13.94
N SER A 220 -8.73 41.40 14.93
CA SER A 220 -8.79 40.44 16.04
C SER A 220 -9.18 39.04 15.57
N LEU A 221 -10.16 38.93 14.65
CA LEU A 221 -10.54 37.65 14.06
C LEU A 221 -9.38 37.03 13.25
N ALA A 222 -8.70 37.83 12.44
CA ALA A 222 -7.56 37.35 11.66
C ALA A 222 -6.41 36.88 12.57
N ALA A 223 -6.10 37.62 13.63
CA ALA A 223 -5.10 37.22 14.62
C ALA A 223 -5.49 35.91 15.31
N MET A 224 -6.77 35.77 15.72
CA MET A 224 -7.27 34.54 16.35
C MET A 224 -7.15 33.32 15.42
N VAL A 225 -7.56 33.45 14.14
CA VAL A 225 -7.43 32.37 13.15
C VAL A 225 -5.97 32.02 12.90
N THR A 226 -5.09 33.01 12.77
CA THR A 226 -3.66 32.78 12.57
C THR A 226 -3.03 32.04 13.76
N CYS A 227 -3.36 32.47 14.99
CA CYS A 227 -2.90 31.79 16.22
C CYS A 227 -3.43 30.36 16.31
N PHE A 228 -4.69 30.12 15.93
CA PHE A 228 -5.28 28.78 15.89
C PHE A 228 -4.57 27.87 14.88
N LEU A 229 -4.31 28.36 13.67
CA LEU A 229 -3.59 27.60 12.63
C LEU A 229 -2.14 27.30 13.05
N ALA A 230 -1.45 28.28 13.65
CA ALA A 230 -0.11 28.08 14.19
C ALA A 230 -0.10 27.04 15.32
N ALA A 231 -1.02 27.13 16.27
CA ALA A 231 -1.19 26.16 17.35
C ALA A 231 -1.50 24.75 16.79
N PHE A 232 -2.36 24.65 15.78
CA PHE A 232 -2.64 23.39 15.10
C PHE A 232 -1.36 22.74 14.54
N LEU A 233 -0.54 23.51 13.81
CA LEU A 233 0.72 22.99 13.26
C LEU A 233 1.71 22.51 14.33
N LEU A 234 1.76 23.19 15.48
CA LEU A 234 2.60 22.78 16.61
C LEU A 234 2.12 21.47 17.28
N VAL A 235 0.82 21.18 17.20
CA VAL A 235 0.21 20.01 17.84
C VAL A 235 0.17 18.78 16.92
N VAL A 236 0.11 18.96 15.59
CA VAL A 236 0.01 17.86 14.62
C VAL A 236 1.05 16.75 14.84
N PRO A 237 2.35 17.02 15.09
CA PRO A 237 3.32 15.95 15.34
C PRO A 237 2.92 15.06 16.53
N TYR A 238 2.41 15.64 17.59
CA TYR A 238 1.96 14.91 18.78
C TYR A 238 0.67 14.12 18.55
N MET A 239 -0.16 14.54 17.58
CA MET A 239 -1.40 13.84 17.22
C MET A 239 -1.15 12.66 16.27
N ASN A 240 -0.27 12.82 15.31
CA ASN A 240 -0.17 11.93 14.16
C ASN A 240 1.09 11.05 14.13
N CYS A 241 2.20 11.52 14.73
CA CYS A 241 3.48 10.83 14.62
C CYS A 241 3.65 9.82 15.77
N ILE A 242 2.98 8.70 15.65
CA ILE A 242 2.88 7.67 16.70
C ILE A 242 3.54 6.39 16.23
N LEU A 243 4.44 5.83 17.04
CA LEU A 243 4.93 4.46 16.90
C LEU A 243 4.28 3.59 17.97
N MET A 244 3.75 2.45 17.55
CA MET A 244 3.04 1.52 18.42
C MET A 244 3.67 0.13 18.39
N ARG A 245 3.56 -0.57 19.54
CA ARG A 245 3.74 -2.01 19.65
C ARG A 245 2.43 -2.61 20.12
N ASN A 246 1.73 -3.37 19.26
CA ASN A 246 0.37 -3.80 19.49
C ASN A 246 -0.56 -2.62 19.83
N GLY A 247 -1.28 -2.66 20.94
CA GLY A 247 -2.16 -1.59 21.41
C GLY A 247 -1.47 -0.47 22.20
N GLU A 248 -0.15 -0.53 22.40
CA GLU A 248 0.59 0.44 23.20
C GLU A 248 1.41 1.42 22.35
N ILE A 249 1.40 2.69 22.73
CA ILE A 249 2.25 3.71 22.13
C ILE A 249 3.64 3.62 22.78
N VAL A 250 4.67 3.42 21.93
CA VAL A 250 6.07 3.37 22.39
C VAL A 250 6.80 4.69 22.17
N GLU A 251 6.45 5.44 21.11
CA GLU A 251 6.99 6.79 20.87
C GLU A 251 5.89 7.72 20.35
N GLN A 252 5.89 8.96 20.83
CA GLN A 252 4.98 10.02 20.41
C GLN A 252 5.58 11.42 20.74
N PRO A 253 6.05 12.20 19.76
CA PRO A 253 6.24 11.79 18.36
C PRO A 253 7.37 10.77 18.20
N PHE A 254 7.29 9.92 17.17
CA PHE A 254 8.33 8.93 16.89
C PHE A 254 9.60 9.57 16.30
N SER A 255 10.74 8.93 16.56
CA SER A 255 12.02 9.27 15.94
C SER A 255 12.24 8.44 14.67
N THR A 256 12.73 9.08 13.61
CA THR A 256 13.15 8.39 12.38
C THR A 256 14.58 7.84 12.44
N MET A 257 15.32 8.15 13.53
CA MET A 257 16.67 7.64 13.70
C MET A 257 16.67 6.11 13.74
N ASN A 258 17.34 5.50 12.76
CA ASN A 258 17.43 4.06 12.58
C ASN A 258 16.06 3.34 12.54
N LEU A 259 14.98 4.02 12.14
CA LEU A 259 13.64 3.46 12.23
C LEU A 259 13.47 2.23 11.31
N THR A 260 14.03 2.27 10.09
CA THR A 260 14.01 1.11 9.19
C THR A 260 14.79 -0.06 9.76
N GLN A 261 15.96 0.19 10.35
CA GLN A 261 16.76 -0.86 10.98
C GLN A 261 16.02 -1.49 12.16
N ARG A 262 15.35 -0.67 12.99
CA ARG A 262 14.49 -1.15 14.10
C ARG A 262 13.34 -2.00 13.61
N MET A 263 12.64 -1.57 12.54
CA MET A 263 11.57 -2.36 11.92
C MET A 263 12.09 -3.66 11.30
N THR A 264 13.28 -3.63 10.70
CA THR A 264 13.93 -4.82 10.16
C THR A 264 14.28 -5.81 11.26
N GLN A 265 14.81 -5.33 12.39
CA GLN A 265 15.10 -6.18 13.54
C GLN A 265 13.84 -6.84 14.11
N GLU A 266 12.73 -6.10 14.23
CA GLU A 266 11.44 -6.66 14.66
C GLU A 266 10.92 -7.75 13.70
N ALA A 267 11.20 -7.60 12.40
CA ALA A 267 10.86 -8.63 11.40
C ALA A 267 11.72 -9.88 11.59
N VAL A 268 13.03 -9.72 11.80
CA VAL A 268 13.97 -10.81 12.11
C VAL A 268 13.56 -11.53 13.37
N ASP A 269 13.34 -10.79 14.48
CA ASP A 269 12.94 -11.36 15.77
C ASP A 269 11.60 -12.10 15.68
N PHE A 270 10.65 -11.60 14.87
CA PHE A 270 9.40 -12.30 14.63
C PHE A 270 9.61 -13.63 13.91
N MET A 271 10.43 -13.67 12.86
CA MET A 271 10.74 -14.91 12.14
C MET A 271 11.43 -15.93 13.06
N GLU A 272 12.40 -15.50 13.87
CA GLU A 272 13.11 -16.38 14.81
C GLU A 272 12.19 -17.02 15.84
N ARG A 273 11.33 -16.21 16.51
CA ARG A 273 10.39 -16.74 17.52
C ARG A 273 9.24 -17.56 16.92
N SER A 274 9.01 -17.47 15.61
CA SER A 274 7.93 -18.15 14.90
C SER A 274 8.41 -19.32 14.04
N ALA A 275 9.71 -19.63 14.03
CA ALA A 275 10.34 -20.60 13.10
C ALA A 275 9.72 -22.01 13.15
N GLU A 276 9.21 -22.43 14.32
CA GLU A 276 8.61 -23.76 14.54
C GLU A 276 7.12 -23.85 14.12
N LYS A 277 6.51 -22.76 13.69
CA LYS A 277 5.09 -22.68 13.33
C LYS A 277 4.93 -22.02 11.96
N PRO A 278 3.86 -22.32 11.22
CA PRO A 278 3.56 -21.54 10.03
C PRO A 278 3.29 -20.09 10.42
N PHE A 279 3.91 -19.16 9.72
CA PHE A 279 3.75 -17.73 9.97
C PHE A 279 3.44 -16.93 8.71
N LEU A 280 2.80 -15.78 8.93
CA LEU A 280 2.58 -14.73 7.93
C LEU A 280 3.14 -13.42 8.48
N LEU A 281 4.19 -12.93 7.86
CA LEU A 281 4.82 -11.66 8.16
C LEU A 281 4.54 -10.68 7.01
N LEU A 282 3.90 -9.55 7.33
CA LEU A 282 3.72 -8.43 6.42
C LEU A 282 4.64 -7.28 6.86
N VAL A 283 5.63 -6.94 6.05
CA VAL A 283 6.51 -5.78 6.25
C VAL A 283 6.07 -4.67 5.30
N ASN A 284 5.48 -3.63 5.87
CA ASN A 284 5.06 -2.42 5.16
C ASN A 284 6.07 -1.31 5.41
N PHE A 285 7.04 -1.14 4.52
CA PHE A 285 8.03 -0.08 4.64
C PHE A 285 7.38 1.30 4.67
N LEU A 286 7.99 2.23 5.42
CA LEU A 286 7.62 3.64 5.42
C LEU A 286 8.29 4.38 4.26
N GLN A 287 9.48 3.90 3.88
CA GLN A 287 10.17 4.40 2.70
C GLN A 287 9.50 3.81 1.44
N VAL A 288 9.57 4.45 0.32
CA VAL A 288 10.31 5.69 0.03
C VAL A 288 9.38 6.92 0.02
N HIS A 289 8.34 6.90 0.87
CA HIS A 289 7.39 8.01 1.02
C HIS A 289 8.05 9.21 1.71
N THR A 290 7.75 10.41 1.27
CA THR A 290 8.20 11.67 1.88
C THR A 290 7.48 11.94 3.23
N ALA A 291 8.09 12.59 4.24
CA ALA A 291 9.46 13.12 4.22
C ALA A 291 10.48 11.98 4.24
N LEU A 292 11.44 12.04 3.33
CA LEU A 292 12.48 11.03 3.26
C LEU A 292 13.36 11.04 4.50
N PHE A 293 13.73 9.88 4.97
CA PHE A 293 14.72 9.66 6.02
C PHE A 293 15.56 8.43 5.70
N THR A 294 16.75 8.38 6.24
CA THR A 294 17.65 7.23 6.15
C THR A 294 18.59 7.24 7.34
N SER A 295 19.05 6.08 7.76
CA SER A 295 20.06 5.98 8.82
C SER A 295 21.42 6.50 8.33
N ALA A 296 22.31 6.78 9.28
CA ALA A 296 23.62 7.38 8.98
C ALA A 296 24.47 6.54 8.01
N ASP A 297 24.33 5.22 8.08
CA ASP A 297 25.11 4.26 7.28
C ASP A 297 24.78 4.31 5.78
N PHE A 298 23.59 4.80 5.43
CA PHE A 298 23.13 4.88 4.03
C PHE A 298 23.22 6.29 3.44
N ARG A 299 23.49 7.32 4.25
CA ARG A 299 23.56 8.70 3.75
C ARG A 299 24.71 8.87 2.77
N GLY A 300 24.39 9.40 1.57
CA GLY A 300 25.34 9.60 0.49
C GLY A 300 25.81 8.31 -0.18
N SER A 301 25.11 7.20 0.04
CA SER A 301 25.42 5.91 -0.61
C SER A 301 24.98 5.86 -2.08
N SER A 302 24.04 6.74 -2.47
CA SER A 302 23.44 6.79 -3.80
C SER A 302 23.75 8.09 -4.53
N SER A 303 23.96 8.00 -5.85
CA SER A 303 23.99 9.18 -6.73
C SER A 303 22.62 9.84 -6.99
N HIS A 304 21.54 9.23 -6.50
CA HIS A 304 20.17 9.73 -6.60
C HIS A 304 19.74 10.53 -5.36
N GLY A 305 20.70 11.07 -4.58
CA GLY A 305 20.44 11.86 -3.39
C GLY A 305 19.72 11.05 -2.30
N LEU A 306 18.99 11.76 -1.43
CA LEU A 306 18.32 11.16 -0.28
C LEU A 306 17.26 10.10 -0.67
N TYR A 307 16.62 10.26 -1.83
CA TYR A 307 15.69 9.23 -2.33
C TYR A 307 16.40 7.90 -2.60
N GLY A 308 17.50 7.95 -3.32
CA GLY A 308 18.28 6.75 -3.61
C GLY A 308 18.90 6.12 -2.36
N ASP A 309 19.33 6.93 -1.39
CA ASP A 309 19.80 6.45 -0.08
C ASP A 309 18.70 5.67 0.65
N ALA A 310 17.46 6.18 0.62
CA ALA A 310 16.30 5.50 1.20
C ALA A 310 15.97 4.18 0.49
N VAL A 311 16.09 4.13 -0.85
CA VAL A 311 15.94 2.86 -1.60
C VAL A 311 17.03 1.86 -1.23
N HIS A 312 18.29 2.30 -1.07
CA HIS A 312 19.38 1.43 -0.63
C HIS A 312 19.13 0.84 0.77
N GLU A 313 18.56 1.62 1.70
CA GLU A 313 18.21 1.13 3.04
C GLU A 313 17.06 0.11 2.99
N VAL A 314 16.07 0.29 2.12
CA VAL A 314 15.01 -0.70 1.87
C VAL A 314 15.61 -1.98 1.28
N ASP A 315 16.48 -1.87 0.27
CA ASP A 315 17.15 -3.02 -0.34
C ASP A 315 17.98 -3.82 0.68
N TRP A 316 18.73 -3.12 1.55
CA TRP A 316 19.44 -3.74 2.67
C TRP A 316 18.49 -4.51 3.59
N SER A 317 17.36 -3.89 3.96
CA SER A 317 16.36 -4.54 4.83
C SER A 317 15.79 -5.82 4.19
N VAL A 318 15.48 -5.78 2.89
CA VAL A 318 15.08 -6.98 2.14
C VAL A 318 16.17 -8.05 2.24
N GLY A 319 17.45 -7.66 2.08
CA GLY A 319 18.59 -8.56 2.24
C GLY A 319 18.65 -9.22 3.62
N GLN A 320 18.43 -8.48 4.71
CA GLN A 320 18.42 -9.02 6.07
C GLN A 320 17.30 -10.03 6.29
N ILE A 321 16.11 -9.75 5.76
CA ILE A 321 14.95 -10.65 5.84
C ILE A 321 15.23 -11.95 5.09
N LEU A 322 15.76 -11.87 3.86
CA LEU A 322 16.09 -13.05 3.04
C LEU A 322 17.20 -13.90 3.68
N GLN A 323 18.26 -13.27 4.16
CA GLN A 323 19.34 -13.96 4.88
C GLN A 323 18.85 -14.65 6.16
N THR A 324 17.89 -14.07 6.85
CA THR A 324 17.28 -14.69 8.03
C THR A 324 16.51 -15.96 7.67
N LEU A 325 15.74 -15.95 6.57
CA LEU A 325 15.07 -17.16 6.08
C LEU A 325 16.08 -18.26 5.73
N ASP A 326 17.19 -17.89 5.10
CA ASP A 326 18.26 -18.85 4.74
C ASP A 326 18.93 -19.43 6.00
N ARG A 327 19.28 -18.57 6.97
CA ARG A 327 19.90 -18.97 8.25
C ARG A 327 19.00 -19.88 9.07
N LEU A 328 17.68 -19.68 9.04
CA LEU A 328 16.70 -20.51 9.74
C LEU A 328 16.32 -21.78 8.96
N GLY A 329 16.82 -21.96 7.73
CA GLY A 329 16.46 -23.11 6.87
C GLY A 329 15.01 -23.07 6.38
N LEU A 330 14.38 -21.88 6.31
CA LEU A 330 12.97 -21.70 5.98
C LEU A 330 12.72 -21.31 4.52
N SER A 331 13.78 -20.99 3.76
CA SER A 331 13.67 -20.44 2.39
C SER A 331 12.91 -21.35 1.42
N GLY A 332 13.06 -22.68 1.55
CA GLY A 332 12.37 -23.67 0.70
C GLY A 332 10.84 -23.65 0.87
N ASN A 333 10.38 -23.52 2.10
CA ASN A 333 8.95 -23.54 2.44
C ASN A 333 8.39 -22.15 2.79
N THR A 334 8.91 -21.09 2.18
CA THR A 334 8.43 -19.72 2.38
C THR A 334 8.12 -19.05 1.04
N VAL A 335 6.90 -18.54 0.91
CA VAL A 335 6.50 -17.65 -0.17
C VAL A 335 6.95 -16.24 0.21
N VAL A 336 7.91 -15.70 -0.53
CA VAL A 336 8.36 -14.31 -0.41
C VAL A 336 7.73 -13.50 -1.54
N TYR A 337 7.07 -12.40 -1.20
CA TYR A 337 6.48 -11.50 -2.16
C TYR A 337 6.89 -10.05 -1.87
N LEU A 338 7.26 -9.30 -2.93
CA LEU A 338 7.59 -7.88 -2.83
C LEU A 338 6.82 -7.09 -3.87
N THR A 339 6.22 -5.97 -3.44
CA THR A 339 5.48 -5.02 -4.29
C THR A 339 5.61 -3.58 -3.77
N SER A 340 5.00 -2.65 -4.50
CA SER A 340 4.68 -1.28 -4.03
C SER A 340 3.17 -1.12 -3.87
N ASP A 341 2.73 -0.21 -3.01
CA ASP A 341 1.31 0.07 -2.85
C ASP A 341 0.73 0.88 -4.04
N GLN A 342 1.53 1.71 -4.72
CA GLN A 342 1.25 2.40 -5.99
C GLN A 342 2.56 2.85 -6.63
N GLY A 343 2.50 3.54 -7.76
CA GLY A 343 3.68 4.09 -8.42
C GLY A 343 4.29 5.30 -7.70
N ALA A 344 5.48 5.68 -8.14
CA ALA A 344 6.27 6.77 -7.57
C ALA A 344 5.52 8.12 -7.59
N HIS A 345 5.79 8.96 -6.59
CA HIS A 345 5.18 10.28 -6.42
C HIS A 345 6.04 11.36 -7.10
N LEU A 346 5.80 11.58 -8.39
CA LEU A 346 6.65 12.45 -9.22
C LEU A 346 6.65 13.93 -8.79
N GLU A 347 5.60 14.38 -8.12
CA GLU A 347 5.42 15.78 -7.66
C GLU A 347 6.26 16.12 -6.43
N GLU A 348 6.93 15.13 -5.82
CA GLU A 348 7.78 15.35 -4.66
C GLU A 348 9.14 15.93 -5.08
N VAL A 349 9.22 17.26 -5.02
CA VAL A 349 10.42 18.04 -5.31
C VAL A 349 10.72 18.93 -4.12
N SER A 350 11.97 18.94 -3.65
CA SER A 350 12.42 19.80 -2.53
C SER A 350 12.43 21.26 -2.93
N ALA A 351 12.54 22.16 -1.95
CA ALA A 351 12.69 23.60 -2.19
C ALA A 351 13.96 23.95 -3.00
N THR A 352 14.98 23.08 -2.99
CA THR A 352 16.21 23.22 -3.77
C THR A 352 16.13 22.61 -5.16
N GLY A 353 14.98 22.03 -5.54
CA GLY A 353 14.78 21.36 -6.83
C GLY A 353 15.24 19.89 -6.87
N GLU A 354 15.68 19.32 -5.75
CA GLU A 354 16.01 17.90 -5.64
C GLU A 354 14.75 17.04 -5.74
N ARG A 355 14.79 15.99 -6.54
CA ARG A 355 13.68 15.04 -6.67
C ARG A 355 13.68 14.09 -5.48
N HIS A 356 12.60 14.12 -4.71
CA HIS A 356 12.34 13.25 -3.59
C HIS A 356 11.32 12.15 -3.92
N GLY A 357 10.70 12.20 -5.12
CA GLY A 357 9.90 11.11 -5.67
C GLY A 357 10.74 10.22 -6.58
N GLY A 358 10.27 9.02 -6.82
CA GLY A 358 10.94 7.99 -7.60
C GLY A 358 10.75 8.12 -9.11
N SER A 359 10.93 7.00 -9.79
CA SER A 359 10.81 6.89 -11.24
C SER A 359 9.85 5.75 -11.62
N ASN A 360 8.92 6.05 -12.53
CA ASN A 360 8.06 5.03 -13.12
C ASN A 360 8.59 4.52 -14.48
N GLY A 361 9.86 4.82 -14.80
CA GLY A 361 10.48 4.40 -16.05
C GLY A 361 9.80 5.01 -17.27
N ILE A 362 9.38 4.16 -18.20
CA ILE A 362 8.69 4.56 -19.43
C ILE A 362 7.19 4.86 -19.23
N TYR A 363 6.64 4.54 -18.06
CA TYR A 363 5.21 4.62 -17.78
C TYR A 363 4.80 6.05 -17.42
N LYS A 364 3.70 6.49 -18.02
CA LYS A 364 3.18 7.86 -17.88
C LYS A 364 2.67 8.13 -16.48
N ALA A 365 2.93 9.33 -15.98
CA ALA A 365 2.47 9.86 -14.71
C ALA A 365 2.97 9.06 -13.49
N GLY A 366 2.30 9.19 -12.35
CA GLY A 366 2.68 8.58 -11.09
C GLY A 366 1.51 8.48 -10.12
N LYS A 367 1.83 8.39 -8.83
CA LYS A 367 0.90 8.35 -7.70
C LYS A 367 -0.31 9.27 -7.94
N SER A 368 -1.47 8.88 -7.44
CA SER A 368 -2.78 9.54 -7.61
C SER A 368 -3.39 9.50 -9.02
N THR A 369 -2.75 8.83 -9.99
CA THR A 369 -3.28 8.66 -11.34
C THR A 369 -3.46 7.19 -11.71
N ASN A 370 -4.43 6.89 -12.58
CA ASN A 370 -4.62 5.53 -13.12
C ASN A 370 -3.89 5.33 -14.46
N PHE A 371 -2.97 6.22 -14.84
CA PHE A 371 -1.98 5.91 -15.86
C PHE A 371 -1.03 4.82 -15.38
N GLU A 372 -0.35 4.13 -16.32
CA GLU A 372 0.52 3.01 -15.97
C GLU A 372 1.55 3.39 -14.89
N GLY A 373 2.14 4.59 -14.95
CA GLY A 373 3.09 5.04 -13.93
C GLY A 373 2.50 5.19 -12.53
N GLY A 374 1.18 5.31 -12.38
CA GLY A 374 0.52 5.40 -11.07
C GLY A 374 0.09 4.06 -10.49
N ILE A 375 -0.14 3.05 -11.34
CA ILE A 375 -0.72 1.76 -10.92
C ILE A 375 0.10 0.53 -11.31
N ARG A 376 1.03 0.61 -12.27
CA ARG A 376 1.94 -0.49 -12.58
C ARG A 376 3.09 -0.48 -11.59
N VAL A 377 3.16 -1.52 -10.77
CA VAL A 377 4.08 -1.63 -9.64
C VAL A 377 5.00 -2.84 -9.78
N PRO A 378 6.14 -2.88 -9.09
CA PRO A 378 6.93 -4.09 -8.99
C PRO A 378 6.09 -5.24 -8.43
N GLY A 379 6.27 -6.44 -8.95
CA GLY A 379 5.72 -7.67 -8.42
C GLY A 379 6.77 -8.77 -8.52
N LEU A 380 7.34 -9.16 -7.38
CA LEU A 380 8.36 -10.20 -7.29
C LEU A 380 7.88 -11.31 -6.37
N VAL A 381 7.99 -12.56 -6.81
CA VAL A 381 7.59 -13.73 -6.02
C VAL A 381 8.70 -14.77 -6.01
N ARG A 382 9.12 -15.24 -4.83
CA ARG A 382 10.04 -16.37 -4.67
C ARG A 382 9.41 -17.46 -3.82
N TRP A 383 9.47 -18.69 -4.29
CA TRP A 383 9.18 -19.91 -3.54
C TRP A 383 10.12 -21.00 -4.03
N SER A 384 11.30 -21.06 -3.42
CA SER A 384 12.49 -21.72 -3.97
C SER A 384 12.30 -23.20 -4.33
N GLU A 385 11.47 -23.95 -3.60
CA GLU A 385 11.19 -25.37 -3.88
C GLU A 385 10.08 -25.60 -4.92
N LYS A 386 9.33 -24.56 -5.29
CA LYS A 386 8.11 -24.69 -6.11
C LYS A 386 8.18 -23.90 -7.41
N ILE A 387 8.81 -22.74 -7.41
CA ILE A 387 8.82 -21.83 -8.55
C ILE A 387 10.21 -21.82 -9.17
N PRO A 388 10.35 -22.04 -10.49
CA PRO A 388 11.62 -21.93 -11.18
C PRO A 388 12.23 -20.53 -11.05
N PRO A 389 13.56 -20.40 -10.85
CA PRO A 389 14.21 -19.09 -10.80
C PRO A 389 14.25 -18.42 -12.17
N GLY A 390 14.21 -17.07 -12.15
CA GLY A 390 14.39 -16.24 -13.35
C GLY A 390 13.20 -16.21 -14.31
N LEU A 391 12.01 -16.63 -13.87
CA LEU A 391 10.80 -16.59 -14.69
C LEU A 391 10.25 -15.16 -14.80
N GLU A 392 9.88 -14.74 -16.00
CA GLU A 392 9.16 -13.50 -16.27
C GLU A 392 7.74 -13.77 -16.75
N LEU A 393 6.76 -13.20 -16.07
CA LEU A 393 5.35 -13.29 -16.42
C LEU A 393 4.84 -11.94 -16.91
N HIS A 394 4.38 -11.93 -18.17
CA HIS A 394 3.94 -10.70 -18.87
C HIS A 394 2.41 -10.51 -18.84
N LYS A 395 1.69 -11.42 -18.25
CA LYS A 395 0.22 -11.35 -18.17
C LYS A 395 -0.23 -10.43 -17.03
N PRO A 396 -1.30 -9.65 -17.21
CA PRO A 396 -1.82 -8.77 -16.17
C PRO A 396 -2.18 -9.54 -14.90
N THR A 397 -1.67 -9.05 -13.77
CA THR A 397 -1.97 -9.49 -12.42
C THR A 397 -2.26 -8.27 -11.54
N SER A 398 -2.83 -8.48 -10.36
CA SER A 398 -3.13 -7.39 -9.43
C SER A 398 -2.61 -7.70 -8.03
N ASN A 399 -2.28 -6.68 -7.26
CA ASN A 399 -1.95 -6.85 -5.84
C ASN A 399 -3.14 -7.40 -5.02
N MET A 400 -4.38 -7.28 -5.50
CA MET A 400 -5.56 -7.96 -4.92
C MET A 400 -5.47 -9.49 -4.97
N ASP A 401 -4.70 -10.03 -5.91
CA ASP A 401 -4.57 -11.48 -6.14
C ASP A 401 -3.86 -12.18 -4.98
N LEU A 402 -3.12 -11.42 -4.20
CA LEU A 402 -2.44 -11.97 -3.03
C LEU A 402 -3.43 -12.48 -1.97
N PHE A 403 -4.59 -11.83 -1.82
CA PHE A 403 -5.62 -12.30 -0.87
C PHE A 403 -6.06 -13.75 -1.17
N PRO A 404 -6.62 -14.07 -2.35
CA PRO A 404 -7.02 -15.45 -2.64
C PRO A 404 -5.82 -16.41 -2.72
N THR A 405 -4.64 -15.96 -3.12
CA THR A 405 -3.42 -16.78 -3.17
C THR A 405 -3.00 -17.23 -1.76
N VAL A 406 -2.94 -16.31 -0.79
CA VAL A 406 -2.63 -16.64 0.61
C VAL A 406 -3.72 -17.53 1.21
N VAL A 407 -5.00 -17.24 0.91
CA VAL A 407 -6.12 -18.07 1.39
C VAL A 407 -6.01 -19.52 0.87
N GLN A 408 -5.74 -19.71 -0.41
CA GLN A 408 -5.56 -21.03 -1.02
C GLN A 408 -4.38 -21.78 -0.39
N LEU A 409 -3.21 -21.15 -0.32
CA LEU A 409 -1.98 -21.79 0.19
C LEU A 409 -2.01 -22.04 1.69
N SER A 410 -2.72 -21.22 2.46
CA SER A 410 -2.95 -21.44 3.90
C SER A 410 -4.03 -22.48 4.19
N ARG A 411 -4.67 -23.04 3.14
CA ARG A 411 -5.84 -23.95 3.22
C ARG A 411 -7.06 -23.30 3.88
N GLY A 412 -7.18 -21.99 3.76
CA GLY A 412 -8.36 -21.24 4.14
C GLY A 412 -9.49 -21.39 3.12
N GLN A 413 -10.65 -20.85 3.47
CA GLN A 413 -11.79 -20.76 2.55
C GLN A 413 -12.08 -19.32 2.20
N LEU A 414 -12.29 -19.07 0.91
CA LEU A 414 -12.73 -17.75 0.44
C LEU A 414 -14.14 -17.46 0.98
N PRO A 415 -14.40 -16.22 1.43
CA PRO A 415 -15.73 -15.83 1.88
C PRO A 415 -16.73 -15.90 0.73
N GLN A 416 -17.91 -16.51 0.98
CA GLN A 416 -18.97 -16.69 0.00
C GLN A 416 -20.04 -15.57 0.06
N ASP A 417 -20.01 -14.74 1.10
CA ASP A 417 -20.98 -13.68 1.37
C ASP A 417 -20.69 -12.37 0.61
N ARG A 418 -19.54 -12.30 -0.08
CA ARG A 418 -19.04 -11.10 -0.75
C ARG A 418 -18.27 -11.41 -2.02
N VAL A 419 -18.20 -10.43 -2.92
CA VAL A 419 -17.38 -10.53 -4.13
C VAL A 419 -15.92 -10.30 -3.78
N ILE A 420 -15.05 -11.23 -4.18
CA ILE A 420 -13.59 -11.09 -4.19
C ILE A 420 -13.19 -10.78 -5.64
N ASP A 421 -12.51 -9.66 -5.84
CA ASP A 421 -12.09 -9.20 -7.17
C ASP A 421 -10.73 -9.80 -7.56
N GLY A 422 -9.84 -10.05 -6.57
CA GLY A 422 -8.57 -10.75 -6.77
C GLY A 422 -8.78 -12.20 -7.22
N ARG A 423 -7.79 -12.74 -7.92
CA ARG A 423 -7.75 -14.11 -8.43
C ARG A 423 -6.50 -14.82 -7.92
N PRO A 424 -6.54 -16.12 -7.57
CA PRO A 424 -5.36 -16.82 -7.09
C PRO A 424 -4.28 -16.87 -8.19
N LEU A 425 -3.03 -16.68 -7.80
CA LEU A 425 -1.88 -16.68 -8.71
C LEU A 425 -1.16 -18.03 -8.76
N VAL A 426 -1.56 -19.01 -7.96
CA VAL A 426 -0.80 -20.27 -7.76
C VAL A 426 -0.53 -20.96 -9.08
N ASP A 427 -1.56 -21.21 -9.91
CA ASP A 427 -1.43 -21.93 -11.17
C ASP A 427 -0.53 -21.18 -12.18
N LEU A 428 -0.62 -19.84 -12.19
CA LEU A 428 0.23 -18.99 -13.03
C LEU A 428 1.70 -19.02 -12.56
N LEU A 429 1.93 -18.96 -11.24
CA LEU A 429 3.27 -18.98 -10.65
C LEU A 429 3.95 -20.34 -10.81
N LEU A 430 3.20 -21.43 -10.78
CA LEU A 430 3.70 -22.79 -11.00
C LEU A 430 3.86 -23.16 -12.48
N GLY A 431 3.42 -22.28 -13.39
CA GLY A 431 3.46 -22.54 -14.85
C GLY A 431 2.35 -23.47 -15.35
N GLU A 432 1.35 -23.76 -14.52
CA GLU A 432 0.18 -24.59 -14.85
C GLU A 432 -0.83 -23.82 -15.70
N SER A 433 -0.80 -22.50 -15.67
CA SER A 433 -1.58 -21.60 -16.53
C SER A 433 -0.66 -20.64 -17.29
N GLN A 434 -1.03 -20.34 -18.55
CA GLN A 434 -0.34 -19.37 -19.42
C GLN A 434 -1.14 -18.10 -19.62
N SER A 435 -2.38 -18.02 -19.13
CA SER A 435 -3.27 -16.89 -19.31
C SER A 435 -3.37 -16.04 -18.05
N SER A 436 -3.68 -14.75 -18.22
CA SER A 436 -4.02 -13.88 -17.08
C SER A 436 -5.24 -14.43 -16.34
N PRO A 437 -5.24 -14.40 -14.99
CA PRO A 437 -6.44 -14.69 -14.23
C PRO A 437 -7.51 -13.57 -14.36
N HIS A 438 -7.14 -12.43 -14.95
CA HIS A 438 -8.01 -11.27 -15.16
C HIS A 438 -8.22 -11.01 -16.66
N GLU A 439 -9.47 -11.06 -17.10
CA GLU A 439 -9.86 -10.52 -18.39
C GLU A 439 -10.02 -8.99 -18.31
N PHE A 440 -10.67 -8.49 -17.24
CA PHE A 440 -10.87 -7.06 -17.00
C PHE A 440 -10.33 -6.62 -15.64
N LEU A 441 -9.71 -5.42 -15.61
CA LEU A 441 -9.37 -4.70 -14.38
C LEU A 441 -9.97 -3.30 -14.43
N PHE A 442 -10.56 -2.85 -13.30
CA PHE A 442 -11.30 -1.60 -13.18
C PHE A 442 -10.53 -0.62 -12.31
N HIS A 443 -10.32 0.59 -12.82
CA HIS A 443 -9.48 1.60 -12.16
C HIS A 443 -10.33 2.80 -11.71
N TYR A 444 -10.37 2.99 -10.41
CA TYR A 444 -11.17 4.01 -9.76
C TYR A 444 -10.33 5.23 -9.38
N CYS A 445 -10.92 6.42 -9.58
CA CYS A 445 -10.46 7.66 -8.98
C CYS A 445 -11.50 8.07 -7.93
N SER A 446 -11.21 7.85 -6.65
CA SER A 446 -12.20 7.91 -5.55
C SER A 446 -13.37 6.95 -5.82
N ALA A 447 -14.62 7.45 -5.84
CA ALA A 447 -15.81 6.66 -6.15
C ALA A 447 -16.10 6.53 -7.65
N ARG A 448 -15.36 7.24 -8.53
CA ARG A 448 -15.63 7.31 -9.96
C ARG A 448 -14.78 6.32 -10.72
N LEU A 449 -15.40 5.46 -11.52
CA LEU A 449 -14.66 4.60 -12.47
C LEU A 449 -14.00 5.50 -13.52
N GLN A 450 -12.68 5.50 -13.54
CA GLN A 450 -11.88 6.35 -14.43
C GLN A 450 -11.42 5.62 -15.67
N ALA A 451 -10.95 4.38 -15.52
CA ALA A 451 -10.41 3.59 -16.61
C ALA A 451 -10.74 2.12 -16.44
N VAL A 452 -10.67 1.38 -17.54
CA VAL A 452 -10.81 -0.07 -17.57
C VAL A 452 -9.71 -0.65 -18.44
N ARG A 453 -9.15 -1.76 -18.01
CA ARG A 453 -8.20 -2.57 -18.77
C ARG A 453 -8.89 -3.86 -19.20
N TRP A 454 -8.62 -4.29 -20.43
CA TRP A 454 -9.07 -5.55 -20.99
C TRP A 454 -7.89 -6.34 -21.57
N SER A 455 -7.75 -7.58 -21.15
CA SER A 455 -6.77 -8.54 -21.66
C SER A 455 -7.51 -9.73 -22.24
N PRO A 456 -7.80 -9.76 -23.55
CA PRO A 456 -8.50 -10.87 -24.18
C PRO A 456 -7.75 -12.19 -24.00
N GLN A 457 -8.47 -13.28 -23.71
CA GLN A 457 -7.85 -14.58 -23.37
C GLN A 457 -7.00 -15.18 -24.51
N HIS A 458 -7.33 -14.86 -25.76
CA HIS A 458 -6.67 -15.42 -26.96
C HIS A 458 -5.82 -14.40 -27.71
N SER A 459 -5.44 -13.30 -27.06
CA SER A 459 -4.60 -12.24 -27.62
C SER A 459 -3.53 -11.83 -26.64
N ASP A 460 -2.41 -11.33 -27.16
CA ASP A 460 -1.39 -10.66 -26.37
C ASP A 460 -1.64 -9.16 -26.20
N SER A 461 -2.67 -8.61 -26.86
CA SER A 461 -3.07 -7.23 -26.72
C SER A 461 -3.62 -6.94 -25.32
N VAL A 462 -3.30 -5.77 -24.81
CA VAL A 462 -3.85 -5.26 -23.55
C VAL A 462 -4.42 -3.87 -23.80
N TRP A 463 -5.75 -3.82 -23.86
CA TRP A 463 -6.47 -2.59 -24.11
C TRP A 463 -6.74 -1.82 -22.83
N LYS A 464 -6.74 -0.48 -22.92
CA LYS A 464 -7.13 0.39 -21.82
C LYS A 464 -7.93 1.58 -22.30
N VAL A 465 -9.08 1.81 -21.69
CA VAL A 465 -9.92 2.99 -21.95
C VAL A 465 -9.91 3.93 -20.76
N PHE A 466 -9.92 5.25 -21.04
CA PHE A 466 -10.12 6.30 -20.05
C PHE A 466 -11.41 7.07 -20.35
N TYR A 467 -12.29 7.15 -19.37
CA TYR A 467 -13.50 7.97 -19.41
C TYR A 467 -13.22 9.44 -19.04
N PHE A 468 -12.19 9.66 -18.21
CA PHE A 468 -11.65 10.98 -17.90
C PHE A 468 -10.19 10.87 -17.45
N THR A 469 -9.44 11.95 -17.63
CA THR A 469 -8.02 12.04 -17.23
C THR A 469 -7.79 13.25 -16.35
N PRO A 470 -6.77 13.24 -15.45
CA PRO A 470 -6.42 14.42 -14.67
C PRO A 470 -5.89 15.55 -15.55
N ASN A 471 -6.14 16.79 -15.14
CA ASN A 471 -5.59 17.99 -15.75
C ASN A 471 -4.19 18.22 -15.16
N PHE A 472 -3.16 17.79 -15.88
CA PHE A 472 -1.78 17.98 -15.45
C PHE A 472 -1.37 19.45 -15.43
N TYR A 473 -0.53 19.80 -14.49
CA TYR A 473 0.05 21.14 -14.37
C TYR A 473 1.52 21.03 -13.89
N PRO A 474 2.47 21.72 -14.55
CA PRO A 474 2.31 22.56 -15.77
C PRO A 474 1.73 21.81 -16.98
N VAL A 475 1.16 22.54 -17.90
CA VAL A 475 0.66 21.97 -19.16
C VAL A 475 1.79 21.17 -19.85
N ASN A 476 1.49 20.00 -20.38
CA ASN A 476 2.45 19.03 -20.96
C ASN A 476 3.37 18.34 -19.93
N SER A 477 3.14 18.50 -18.62
CA SER A 477 3.78 17.66 -17.62
C SER A 477 3.07 16.30 -17.49
N SER A 478 3.61 15.42 -16.64
CA SER A 478 2.99 14.12 -16.29
C SER A 478 2.56 14.07 -14.81
N GLY A 479 2.26 15.22 -14.21
CA GLY A 479 1.89 15.32 -12.81
C GLY A 479 1.07 16.56 -12.47
N CYS A 480 0.55 16.59 -11.25
CA CYS A 480 -0.27 17.68 -10.70
C CYS A 480 0.55 18.49 -9.67
N TYR A 481 1.66 19.12 -10.13
CA TYR A 481 2.66 19.75 -9.25
C TYR A 481 2.12 20.90 -8.38
N HIS A 482 1.03 21.57 -8.80
CA HIS A 482 0.43 22.67 -8.02
C HIS A 482 -0.42 22.20 -6.83
N THR A 483 -0.87 20.94 -6.86
CA THR A 483 -1.69 20.33 -5.81
C THR A 483 -1.01 19.15 -5.11
N HIS A 484 0.19 18.77 -5.58
CA HIS A 484 1.00 17.60 -5.16
C HIS A 484 0.33 16.24 -5.36
N VAL A 485 -0.96 16.17 -5.68
CA VAL A 485 -1.72 14.97 -6.05
C VAL A 485 -2.79 15.34 -7.06
N CYS A 486 -3.11 14.42 -7.97
CA CYS A 486 -4.17 14.61 -8.96
C CYS A 486 -5.53 14.28 -8.33
N PHE A 487 -6.39 15.29 -8.20
CA PHE A 487 -7.73 15.12 -7.66
C PHE A 487 -8.72 14.55 -8.68
N CYS A 488 -9.78 13.90 -8.17
CA CYS A 488 -10.84 13.27 -8.98
C CYS A 488 -12.08 14.15 -9.17
N SER A 489 -12.10 15.34 -8.57
CA SER A 489 -13.23 16.26 -8.67
C SER A 489 -13.36 16.84 -10.08
N PRO A 490 -14.57 17.17 -10.55
CA PRO A 490 -14.82 17.60 -11.94
C PRO A 490 -13.91 18.75 -12.43
N ASN A 491 -13.56 19.68 -11.54
CA ASN A 491 -12.71 20.84 -11.87
C ASN A 491 -11.24 20.48 -12.14
N TYR A 492 -10.81 19.26 -11.79
CA TYR A 492 -9.43 18.80 -11.92
C TYR A 492 -9.25 17.73 -12.99
N VAL A 493 -10.31 17.41 -13.74
CA VAL A 493 -10.29 16.32 -14.73
C VAL A 493 -10.94 16.76 -16.04
N THR A 494 -10.47 16.19 -17.15
CA THR A 494 -11.10 16.30 -18.47
C THR A 494 -11.85 15.00 -18.77
N THR A 495 -13.14 15.10 -19.07
CA THR A 495 -13.98 13.95 -19.49
C THR A 495 -13.86 13.73 -21.00
N HIS A 496 -13.79 12.47 -21.43
CA HIS A 496 -13.66 12.06 -22.82
C HIS A 496 -14.92 11.35 -23.30
N ASN A 497 -15.44 11.81 -24.44
CA ASN A 497 -16.56 11.18 -25.16
C ASN A 497 -16.36 11.34 -26.68
N PRO A 498 -15.99 10.28 -27.40
CA PRO A 498 -15.76 8.90 -26.92
C PRO A 498 -14.57 8.80 -25.95
N PRO A 499 -14.48 7.72 -25.15
CA PRO A 499 -13.37 7.51 -24.24
C PRO A 499 -12.05 7.34 -24.99
N LEU A 500 -10.92 7.71 -24.37
CA LEU A 500 -9.60 7.48 -24.97
C LEU A 500 -9.27 5.99 -24.91
N LEU A 501 -8.83 5.41 -26.03
CA LEU A 501 -8.40 4.02 -26.15
C LEU A 501 -6.88 3.96 -26.32
N TYR A 502 -6.23 3.02 -25.62
CA TYR A 502 -4.80 2.69 -25.78
C TYR A 502 -4.61 1.19 -25.92
N ASP A 503 -3.63 0.78 -26.73
CA ASP A 503 -3.05 -0.56 -26.71
C ASP A 503 -1.75 -0.53 -25.91
N LEU A 504 -1.79 -1.05 -24.68
CA LEU A 504 -0.63 -1.08 -23.78
C LEU A 504 0.47 -2.06 -24.20
N SER A 505 0.16 -2.98 -25.12
CA SER A 505 1.15 -3.91 -25.67
C SER A 505 2.10 -3.20 -26.64
N LEU A 506 1.59 -2.17 -27.36
CA LEU A 506 2.31 -1.38 -28.34
C LEU A 506 2.74 -0.01 -27.79
N ASP A 507 1.91 0.58 -26.92
CA ASP A 507 2.14 1.89 -26.28
C ASP A 507 1.99 1.81 -24.76
N PRO A 508 2.94 1.17 -24.06
CA PRO A 508 2.90 1.06 -22.59
C PRO A 508 3.05 2.41 -21.87
N SER A 509 3.45 3.46 -22.60
CA SER A 509 3.57 4.83 -22.10
C SER A 509 2.30 5.66 -22.23
N GLU A 510 1.22 5.10 -22.82
CA GLU A 510 -0.08 5.76 -22.98
C GLU A 510 0.05 7.16 -23.64
N SER A 511 0.87 7.21 -24.69
CA SER A 511 1.24 8.46 -25.37
C SER A 511 0.36 8.76 -26.58
N ARG A 512 -0.24 7.73 -27.20
CA ARG A 512 -0.96 7.81 -28.48
C ARG A 512 -2.33 7.15 -28.37
N PRO A 513 -3.39 7.92 -28.07
CA PRO A 513 -4.74 7.37 -28.06
C PRO A 513 -5.15 6.95 -29.47
N LEU A 514 -5.79 5.79 -29.57
CA LEU A 514 -6.31 5.22 -30.80
C LEU A 514 -7.73 5.73 -31.09
N GLY A 515 -8.08 5.79 -32.36
CA GLY A 515 -9.39 6.17 -32.84
C GLY A 515 -9.88 5.24 -33.97
N PRO A 516 -11.09 5.46 -34.48
CA PRO A 516 -11.68 4.61 -35.57
C PRO A 516 -10.81 4.55 -36.84
N ASP A 517 -10.01 5.62 -37.09
CA ASP A 517 -9.15 5.69 -38.28
C ASP A 517 -7.81 4.95 -38.07
N THR A 518 -7.44 4.64 -36.82
CA THR A 518 -6.14 4.05 -36.46
C THR A 518 -6.25 2.63 -35.90
N GLU A 519 -7.44 2.21 -35.47
CA GLU A 519 -7.72 0.88 -34.96
C GLU A 519 -8.98 0.29 -35.65
N PRO A 520 -8.83 -0.72 -36.49
CA PRO A 520 -9.97 -1.31 -37.23
C PRO A 520 -11.08 -1.87 -36.33
N ASP A 521 -10.69 -2.44 -35.15
CA ASP A 521 -11.63 -3.05 -34.20
C ASP A 521 -12.10 -2.08 -33.13
N TYR A 522 -11.82 -0.76 -33.27
CA TYR A 522 -12.12 0.28 -32.30
C TYR A 522 -13.53 0.17 -31.70
N HIS A 523 -14.56 0.08 -32.52
CA HIS A 523 -15.96 0.04 -32.06
C HIS A 523 -16.25 -1.22 -31.25
N HIS A 524 -15.74 -2.37 -31.68
CA HIS A 524 -15.90 -3.63 -30.97
C HIS A 524 -15.19 -3.59 -29.60
N ILE A 525 -13.98 -3.09 -29.55
CA ILE A 525 -13.19 -2.93 -28.30
C ILE A 525 -13.94 -2.03 -27.31
N ILE A 526 -14.37 -0.84 -27.75
CA ILE A 526 -15.11 0.11 -26.90
C ILE A 526 -16.40 -0.50 -26.36
N GLU A 527 -17.21 -1.19 -27.22
CA GLU A 527 -18.48 -1.78 -26.77
C GLU A 527 -18.26 -2.95 -25.80
N THR A 528 -17.27 -3.81 -26.05
CA THR A 528 -16.90 -4.91 -25.15
C THR A 528 -16.52 -4.38 -23.76
N MET A 529 -15.68 -3.35 -23.72
CA MET A 529 -15.27 -2.74 -22.46
C MET A 529 -16.42 -1.99 -21.77
N ALA A 530 -17.31 -1.35 -22.55
CA ALA A 530 -18.51 -0.71 -22.02
C ALA A 530 -19.48 -1.73 -21.40
N GLN A 531 -19.64 -2.93 -22.02
CA GLN A 531 -20.43 -4.00 -21.44
C GLN A 531 -19.84 -4.49 -20.11
N ALA A 532 -18.53 -4.75 -20.06
CA ALA A 532 -17.85 -5.14 -18.82
C ALA A 532 -18.04 -4.11 -17.70
N VAL A 533 -18.06 -2.81 -18.03
CA VAL A 533 -18.36 -1.74 -17.07
C VAL A 533 -19.79 -1.81 -16.55
N ARG A 534 -20.78 -2.07 -17.43
CA ARG A 534 -22.18 -2.25 -17.01
C ARG A 534 -22.31 -3.40 -16.02
N ASP A 535 -21.71 -4.55 -16.34
CA ASP A 535 -21.76 -5.76 -15.50
C ASP A 535 -21.04 -5.55 -14.16
N HIS A 536 -19.86 -4.93 -14.19
CA HIS A 536 -19.12 -4.59 -12.98
C HIS A 536 -19.92 -3.66 -12.08
N ARG A 537 -20.49 -2.57 -12.61
CA ARG A 537 -21.34 -1.63 -11.86
C ARG A 537 -22.54 -2.32 -11.24
N ALA A 538 -23.21 -3.23 -11.96
CA ALA A 538 -24.33 -4.01 -11.43
C ALA A 538 -23.94 -4.91 -10.25
N SER A 539 -22.66 -5.31 -10.16
CA SER A 539 -22.12 -6.12 -9.06
C SER A 539 -21.77 -5.30 -7.80
N ILE A 540 -21.73 -3.96 -7.90
CA ILE A 540 -21.33 -3.10 -6.79
C ILE A 540 -22.52 -2.81 -5.89
N LYS A 541 -22.42 -3.23 -4.63
CA LYS A 541 -23.38 -2.83 -3.61
C LYS A 541 -22.91 -1.48 -3.03
N PRO A 542 -23.76 -0.44 -3.02
CA PRO A 542 -23.40 0.85 -2.42
C PRO A 542 -22.92 0.70 -0.98
N ARG A 543 -21.86 1.39 -0.64
CA ARG A 543 -21.31 1.45 0.71
C ARG A 543 -20.86 2.88 1.00
N ASP A 544 -21.11 3.35 2.23
CA ASP A 544 -20.65 4.67 2.65
C ASP A 544 -19.12 4.72 2.70
N SER A 545 -18.58 5.89 2.35
CA SER A 545 -17.13 6.08 2.39
C SER A 545 -16.64 6.17 3.83
N GLU A 546 -15.63 5.36 4.14
CA GLU A 546 -14.84 5.45 5.37
C GLU A 546 -13.97 6.71 5.42
N MET A 547 -13.84 7.40 4.29
CA MET A 547 -13.15 8.69 4.15
C MET A 547 -14.12 9.86 3.93
N SER A 548 -15.38 9.73 4.37
CA SER A 548 -16.31 10.87 4.42
C SER A 548 -15.79 11.94 5.39
N VAL A 549 -16.13 13.21 5.15
CA VAL A 549 -15.65 14.34 5.97
C VAL A 549 -15.89 14.11 7.47
N GLY A 550 -17.08 13.61 7.84
CA GLY A 550 -17.41 13.32 9.25
C GLY A 550 -16.54 12.23 9.90
N LYS A 551 -15.98 11.28 9.10
CA LYS A 551 -15.09 10.24 9.58
C LYS A 551 -13.62 10.65 9.56
N LEU A 552 -13.22 11.50 8.61
CA LEU A 552 -11.83 11.96 8.47
C LEU A 552 -11.45 13.03 9.49
N LEU A 553 -12.37 13.94 9.87
CA LEU A 553 -12.05 15.02 10.79
C LEU A 553 -11.57 14.48 12.14
N PRO A 554 -10.51 15.07 12.71
CA PRO A 554 -9.99 14.64 14.00
C PRO A 554 -10.99 14.91 15.12
N LYS A 555 -11.20 13.90 15.96
CA LYS A 555 -12.09 13.93 17.11
C LYS A 555 -11.26 13.83 18.38
N PRO A 556 -11.27 14.85 19.27
CA PRO A 556 -10.40 14.85 20.45
C PRO A 556 -10.55 13.59 21.33
N TRP A 557 -11.75 13.03 21.42
CA TRP A 557 -12.01 11.82 22.21
C TRP A 557 -11.49 10.53 21.56
N LEU A 558 -11.07 10.56 20.30
CA LEU A 558 -10.42 9.45 19.58
C LEU A 558 -8.91 9.56 19.58
N GLN A 559 -8.33 10.70 20.02
CA GLN A 559 -6.89 10.93 19.97
C GLN A 559 -6.14 9.93 20.87
N PRO A 560 -5.30 9.07 20.31
CA PRO A 560 -4.45 8.19 21.09
C PRO A 560 -3.30 8.99 21.70
N CYS A 561 -3.08 8.81 23.01
CA CYS A 561 -1.95 9.43 23.75
C CYS A 561 -1.33 8.42 24.69
N CYS A 562 -0.04 8.55 24.96
CA CYS A 562 0.74 7.64 25.81
C CYS A 562 0.21 7.55 27.25
N SER A 563 -0.30 8.67 27.79
CA SER A 563 -0.91 8.71 29.12
C SER A 563 -2.42 8.81 29.00
N SER A 564 -3.12 7.78 29.45
CA SER A 564 -4.59 7.77 29.51
C SER A 564 -5.14 8.70 30.57
N ILE A 565 -4.37 8.98 31.64
CA ILE A 565 -4.82 9.77 32.80
C ILE A 565 -4.63 11.27 32.55
N THR A 566 -3.44 11.68 32.09
CA THR A 566 -3.09 13.11 31.93
C THR A 566 -3.37 13.64 30.51
N GLN A 567 -3.79 12.79 29.57
CA GLN A 567 -3.90 13.08 28.15
C GLN A 567 -2.62 13.67 27.54
N PHE A 568 -1.47 13.33 28.12
CA PHE A 568 -0.18 13.81 27.65
C PHE A 568 0.27 12.96 26.47
N CYS A 569 0.38 13.61 25.30
CA CYS A 569 0.71 12.95 24.04
C CYS A 569 2.20 13.11 23.71
N GLN A 570 3.07 12.92 24.70
CA GLN A 570 4.52 12.90 24.51
C GLN A 570 5.13 11.79 25.36
N CYS A 571 5.81 10.87 24.71
CA CYS A 571 6.57 9.82 25.38
C CYS A 571 7.66 9.24 24.49
N GLN A 572 8.67 8.70 25.17
CA GLN A 572 9.64 7.80 24.58
C GLN A 572 9.81 6.67 25.60
N ARG A 573 9.33 5.48 25.26
CA ARG A 573 9.57 4.28 26.07
C ARG A 573 10.71 3.52 25.41
N GLU A 574 11.63 3.01 26.21
CA GLU A 574 12.69 2.14 25.71
C GLU A 574 12.05 0.91 25.05
N THR A 575 12.43 0.66 23.80
CA THR A 575 11.93 -0.46 22.97
C THR A 575 12.77 -1.70 23.22
#